data_6f6e13ad7c00b6ea5963a41512b1cfb6
#
_entry.id   6f6e13ad7c00b6ea5963a41512b1cfb6
#
_cell.length_a   1.000
_cell.length_b   1.000
_cell.length_c   1.000
_cell.angle_alpha   90.00
_cell.angle_beta   90.00
_cell.angle_gamma   90.00
#
_symmetry.space_group_name_H-M   'P 1'
#
loop_
_entity.id
_entity.type
_entity.pdbx_description
1 polymer ?
#
loop_
_entity_poly.entity_id
_entity_poly.type
_entity_poly.pdbx_seq_one_letter_code
_entity_poly.pdbx_strand_id
1 'polypeptide(L)'
;MPPGAAARDPQLPARLLRAEHDALLPILRRTPEPAFGRPTACPGWSVRDVLAHCGSALSRVVTGELHAFTPELNEIDVAERRAWPLARVLSELADGYLTAGPLIGGAGGRLDGVALGEWVHGGDVRAALGEPLAYESDGFCDACVLLGERSRRRETPLVEASLPGGDLQLGILKPGRPAATLRSSNAALIRLFAGRPVEPGDYRLVGATPEELVIF
;
A
#
# COMPACT_ATOMS: atom_id res chain seq x y z
N MET A 1 33.75 -4.00 -0.40
CA MET A 1 32.73 -3.07 0.13
C MET A 1 31.41 -3.44 -0.54
N PRO A 2 30.34 -3.67 0.20
CA PRO A 2 29.05 -3.86 -0.43
C PRO A 2 28.69 -2.61 -1.25
N PRO A 3 28.01 -2.74 -2.41
CA PRO A 3 27.55 -1.59 -3.16
C PRO A 3 26.72 -0.71 -2.23
N GLY A 4 27.08 0.58 -2.14
CA GLY A 4 26.42 1.52 -1.26
C GLY A 4 24.93 1.52 -1.51
N ALA A 5 24.14 1.39 -0.45
CA ALA A 5 22.69 1.56 -0.52
C ALA A 5 22.43 2.91 -1.19
N ALA A 6 21.66 2.92 -2.27
CA ALA A 6 21.25 4.15 -2.93
C ALA A 6 20.64 5.08 -1.86
N ALA A 7 21.02 6.36 -1.89
CA ALA A 7 20.48 7.34 -0.96
C ALA A 7 18.94 7.38 -1.11
N ARG A 8 18.24 7.41 0.02
CA ARG A 8 16.77 7.52 0.04
C ARG A 8 16.33 8.77 -0.72
N ASP A 9 15.39 8.62 -1.64
CA ASP A 9 14.74 9.75 -2.32
C ASP A 9 13.62 10.33 -1.44
N PRO A 10 13.78 11.54 -0.88
CA PRO A 10 12.75 12.15 -0.02
C PRO A 10 11.50 12.58 -0.81
N GLN A 11 11.56 12.66 -2.15
CA GLN A 11 10.42 13.03 -2.99
C GLN A 11 9.53 11.82 -3.34
N LEU A 12 10.03 10.60 -3.16
CA LEU A 12 9.34 9.38 -3.56
C LEU A 12 7.95 9.25 -2.92
N PRO A 13 7.74 9.47 -1.59
CA PRO A 13 6.40 9.40 -1.01
C PRO A 13 5.42 10.41 -1.61
N ALA A 14 5.88 11.63 -1.92
CA ALA A 14 5.04 12.66 -2.52
C ALA A 14 4.63 12.30 -3.96
N ARG A 15 5.57 11.73 -4.75
CA ARG A 15 5.24 11.25 -6.11
C ARG A 15 4.25 10.09 -6.07
N LEU A 16 4.44 9.13 -5.14
CA LEU A 16 3.56 7.98 -5.02
C LEU A 16 2.13 8.39 -4.65
N LEU A 17 1.97 9.29 -3.65
CA LEU A 17 0.66 9.80 -3.27
C LEU A 17 0.01 10.62 -4.38
N ARG A 18 0.79 11.40 -5.14
CA ARG A 18 0.29 12.13 -6.31
C ARG A 18 -0.20 11.18 -7.40
N ALA A 19 0.60 10.16 -7.73
CA ALA A 19 0.20 9.15 -8.71
C ALA A 19 -1.08 8.43 -8.28
N GLU A 20 -1.23 8.13 -6.98
CA GLU A 20 -2.44 7.51 -6.47
C GLU A 20 -3.64 8.45 -6.50
N HIS A 21 -3.49 9.72 -6.12
CA HIS A 21 -4.53 10.74 -6.27
C HIS A 21 -5.05 10.78 -7.72
N ASP A 22 -4.12 10.88 -8.68
CA ASP A 22 -4.47 11.07 -10.09
C ASP A 22 -5.10 9.80 -10.71
N ALA A 23 -4.73 8.62 -10.23
CA ALA A 23 -5.30 7.34 -10.66
C ALA A 23 -6.66 7.06 -10.01
N LEU A 24 -6.81 7.28 -8.70
CA LEU A 24 -7.97 6.81 -7.94
C LEU A 24 -9.14 7.82 -7.96
N LEU A 25 -8.88 9.12 -7.75
CA LEU A 25 -9.96 10.11 -7.61
C LEU A 25 -10.90 10.19 -8.83
N PRO A 26 -10.44 10.10 -10.09
CA PRO A 26 -11.35 10.05 -11.25
C PRO A 26 -12.27 8.83 -11.24
N ILE A 27 -11.77 7.68 -10.73
CA ILE A 27 -12.57 6.46 -10.57
C ILE A 27 -13.68 6.70 -9.55
N LEU A 28 -13.32 7.19 -8.36
CA LEU A 28 -14.27 7.44 -7.28
C LEU A 28 -15.37 8.43 -7.67
N ARG A 29 -15.03 9.48 -8.43
CA ARG A 29 -16.00 10.50 -8.90
C ARG A 29 -17.05 9.95 -9.86
N ARG A 30 -16.75 8.89 -10.65
CA ARG A 30 -17.70 8.24 -11.57
C ARG A 30 -18.40 7.03 -10.96
N THR A 31 -17.95 6.59 -9.76
CA THR A 31 -18.50 5.40 -9.10
C THR A 31 -19.86 5.70 -8.49
N PRO A 32 -20.90 4.91 -8.79
CA PRO A 32 -22.21 5.05 -8.16
C PRO A 32 -22.13 4.80 -6.65
N GLU A 33 -22.87 5.62 -5.87
CA GLU A 33 -22.82 5.57 -4.40
C GLU A 33 -22.99 4.16 -3.81
N PRO A 34 -23.90 3.29 -4.28
CA PRO A 34 -24.06 1.93 -3.74
C PRO A 34 -22.78 1.06 -3.87
N ALA A 35 -21.91 1.34 -4.83
CA ALA A 35 -20.68 0.57 -5.03
C ALA A 35 -19.63 0.82 -3.91
N PHE A 36 -19.73 1.93 -3.19
CA PHE A 36 -18.87 2.18 -2.02
C PHE A 36 -19.15 1.23 -0.84
N GLY A 37 -20.27 0.52 -0.85
CA GLY A 37 -20.56 -0.55 0.11
C GLY A 37 -19.96 -1.91 -0.24
N ARG A 38 -19.28 -2.07 -1.38
CA ARG A 38 -18.66 -3.35 -1.76
C ARG A 38 -17.53 -3.73 -0.81
N PRO A 39 -17.41 -5.03 -0.43
CA PRO A 39 -16.31 -5.51 0.38
C PRO A 39 -14.98 -5.38 -0.38
N THR A 40 -13.91 -5.13 0.36
CA THR A 40 -12.53 -5.06 -0.16
C THR A 40 -11.71 -6.27 0.29
N ALA A 41 -10.44 -6.33 -0.12
CA ALA A 41 -9.47 -7.29 0.39
C ALA A 41 -9.05 -7.02 1.86
N CYS A 42 -9.44 -5.87 2.43
CA CYS A 42 -9.26 -5.59 3.86
C CYS A 42 -10.41 -6.25 4.63
N PRO A 43 -10.15 -7.24 5.51
CA PRO A 43 -11.21 -7.97 6.20
C PRO A 43 -12.15 -7.04 7.00
N GLY A 44 -13.46 -7.17 6.77
CA GLY A 44 -14.49 -6.40 7.46
C GLY A 44 -14.70 -4.97 6.94
N TRP A 45 -13.93 -4.50 5.95
CA TRP A 45 -14.01 -3.14 5.41
C TRP A 45 -14.59 -3.09 4.00
N SER A 46 -15.56 -2.20 3.82
CA SER A 46 -16.06 -1.79 2.51
C SER A 46 -15.10 -0.82 1.82
N VAL A 47 -15.34 -0.53 0.54
CA VAL A 47 -14.64 0.53 -0.20
C VAL A 47 -14.67 1.85 0.59
N ARG A 48 -15.85 2.24 1.11
CA ARG A 48 -16.00 3.45 1.92
C ARG A 48 -15.15 3.43 3.18
N ASP A 49 -15.08 2.29 3.89
CA ASP A 49 -14.30 2.17 5.11
C ASP A 49 -12.80 2.30 4.84
N VAL A 50 -12.32 1.70 3.74
CA VAL A 50 -10.92 1.85 3.31
C VAL A 50 -10.60 3.32 2.99
N LEU A 51 -11.47 4.03 2.25
CA LEU A 51 -11.25 5.45 1.93
C LEU A 51 -11.29 6.33 3.18
N ALA A 52 -12.16 6.01 4.15
CA ALA A 52 -12.22 6.68 5.44
C ALA A 52 -10.94 6.49 6.25
N HIS A 53 -10.40 5.26 6.27
CA HIS A 53 -9.11 4.95 6.90
C HIS A 53 -7.97 5.74 6.26
N CYS A 54 -7.86 5.71 4.93
CA CYS A 54 -6.83 6.43 4.19
C CYS A 54 -6.88 7.94 4.44
N GLY A 55 -8.05 8.56 4.30
CA GLY A 55 -8.22 9.99 4.56
C GLY A 55 -7.83 10.37 5.99
N SER A 56 -8.20 9.55 6.98
CA SER A 56 -7.82 9.73 8.37
C SER A 56 -6.30 9.66 8.56
N ALA A 57 -5.67 8.62 8.03
CA ALA A 57 -4.23 8.41 8.18
C ALA A 57 -3.43 9.60 7.62
N LEU A 58 -3.79 10.07 6.42
CA LEU A 58 -3.16 11.24 5.79
C LEU A 58 -3.43 12.53 6.56
N SER A 59 -4.66 12.74 7.05
CA SER A 59 -5.01 13.90 7.88
C SER A 59 -4.18 13.94 9.16
N ARG A 60 -4.00 12.80 9.84
CA ARG A 60 -3.15 12.70 11.04
C ARG A 60 -1.67 12.97 10.76
N VAL A 61 -1.17 12.61 9.59
CA VAL A 61 0.17 13.02 9.15
C VAL A 61 0.27 14.54 9.04
N VAL A 62 -0.74 15.17 8.42
CA VAL A 62 -0.76 16.62 8.19
C VAL A 62 -0.87 17.40 9.51
N THR A 63 -1.69 16.91 10.45
CA THR A 63 -1.85 17.56 11.77
C THR A 63 -0.75 17.22 12.78
N GLY A 64 0.11 16.25 12.46
CA GLY A 64 1.14 15.77 13.38
C GLY A 64 0.61 14.85 14.50
N GLU A 65 -0.62 14.37 14.38
CA GLU A 65 -1.31 13.55 15.38
C GLU A 65 -1.17 12.04 15.12
N LEU A 66 -0.30 11.64 14.18
CA LEU A 66 -0.07 10.25 13.87
C LEU A 66 0.84 9.62 14.95
N HIS A 67 0.26 8.83 15.83
CA HIS A 67 1.00 8.17 16.91
C HIS A 67 1.28 6.68 16.63
N ALA A 68 0.30 5.95 16.12
CA ALA A 68 0.42 4.52 15.80
C ALA A 68 -0.64 4.10 14.79
N PHE A 69 -0.38 2.97 14.11
CA PHE A 69 -1.39 2.23 13.35
C PHE A 69 -1.64 0.93 14.11
N THR A 70 -2.78 0.83 14.80
CA THR A 70 -3.27 -0.42 15.38
C THR A 70 -4.66 -0.71 14.84
N PRO A 71 -5.10 -1.99 14.79
CA PRO A 71 -6.44 -2.32 14.33
C PRO A 71 -7.54 -1.54 15.06
N GLU A 72 -7.38 -1.34 16.37
CA GLU A 72 -8.37 -0.63 17.21
C GLU A 72 -8.44 0.86 16.85
N LEU A 73 -7.31 1.52 16.67
CA LEU A 73 -7.27 2.94 16.29
C LEU A 73 -7.80 3.14 14.86
N ASN A 74 -7.45 2.24 13.95
CA ASN A 74 -7.96 2.27 12.59
C ASN A 74 -9.50 2.13 12.56
N GLU A 75 -10.05 1.23 13.39
CA GLU A 75 -11.51 1.06 13.48
C GLU A 75 -12.21 2.29 14.09
N ILE A 76 -11.60 2.95 15.07
CA ILE A 76 -12.12 4.22 15.62
C ILE A 76 -12.20 5.28 14.53
N ASP A 77 -11.14 5.44 13.73
CA ASP A 77 -11.07 6.41 12.64
C ASP A 77 -12.12 6.15 11.55
N VAL A 78 -12.32 4.88 11.22
CA VAL A 78 -13.35 4.45 10.25
C VAL A 78 -14.75 4.70 10.81
N ALA A 79 -15.00 4.30 12.07
CA ALA A 79 -16.30 4.44 12.71
C ALA A 79 -16.74 5.93 12.81
N GLU A 80 -15.82 6.83 13.13
CA GLU A 80 -16.07 8.27 13.15
C GLU A 80 -16.59 8.78 11.79
N ARG A 81 -16.02 8.28 10.68
CA ARG A 81 -16.32 8.73 9.33
C ARG A 81 -17.51 8.04 8.66
N ARG A 82 -18.01 6.95 9.26
CA ARG A 82 -19.19 6.23 8.72
C ARG A 82 -20.42 7.12 8.64
N ALA A 83 -20.58 8.08 9.58
CA ALA A 83 -21.70 9.02 9.58
C ALA A 83 -21.49 10.25 8.67
N TRP A 84 -20.30 10.44 8.09
CA TRP A 84 -20.04 11.60 7.23
C TRP A 84 -20.71 11.44 5.86
N PRO A 85 -21.10 12.53 5.19
CA PRO A 85 -21.42 12.47 3.76
C PRO A 85 -20.26 11.92 2.95
N LEU A 86 -20.52 11.08 1.94
CA LEU A 86 -19.46 10.50 1.09
C LEU A 86 -18.55 11.58 0.50
N ALA A 87 -19.12 12.69 0.05
CA ALA A 87 -18.35 13.81 -0.50
C ALA A 87 -17.29 14.34 0.47
N ARG A 88 -17.57 14.35 1.78
CA ARG A 88 -16.61 14.76 2.81
C ARG A 88 -15.47 13.77 2.96
N VAL A 89 -15.76 12.45 2.93
CA VAL A 89 -14.73 11.40 2.97
C VAL A 89 -13.81 11.52 1.76
N LEU A 90 -14.36 11.73 0.57
CA LEU A 90 -13.57 11.89 -0.65
C LEU A 90 -12.74 13.19 -0.66
N SER A 91 -13.26 14.28 -0.08
CA SER A 91 -12.50 15.54 0.05
C SER A 91 -11.32 15.38 1.00
N GLU A 92 -11.53 14.78 2.19
CA GLU A 92 -10.45 14.53 3.15
C GLU A 92 -9.33 13.68 2.52
N LEU A 93 -9.69 12.63 1.80
CA LEU A 93 -8.73 11.77 1.09
C LEU A 93 -7.95 12.56 0.03
N ALA A 94 -8.65 13.33 -0.81
CA ALA A 94 -8.03 14.10 -1.89
C ALA A 94 -7.04 15.15 -1.34
N ASP A 95 -7.44 15.88 -0.29
CA ASP A 95 -6.60 16.86 0.37
C ASP A 95 -5.37 16.20 1.02
N GLY A 96 -5.57 15.04 1.64
CA GLY A 96 -4.51 14.25 2.26
C GLY A 96 -3.45 13.80 1.24
N TYR A 97 -3.84 13.26 0.10
CA TYR A 97 -2.92 12.87 -0.97
C TYR A 97 -2.04 14.03 -1.46
N LEU A 98 -2.59 15.23 -1.51
CA LEU A 98 -1.88 16.41 -2.01
C LEU A 98 -0.94 17.03 -0.97
N THR A 99 -1.23 16.87 0.32
CA THR A 99 -0.56 17.61 1.39
C THR A 99 0.39 16.78 2.24
N ALA A 100 0.12 15.47 2.44
CA ALA A 100 0.92 14.64 3.34
C ALA A 100 2.30 14.25 2.77
N GLY A 101 2.44 14.18 1.45
CA GLY A 101 3.64 13.66 0.79
C GLY A 101 4.95 14.33 1.23
N PRO A 102 5.08 15.66 1.21
CA PRO A 102 6.28 16.37 1.67
C PRO A 102 6.62 16.10 3.14
N LEU A 103 5.60 15.98 4.00
CA LEU A 103 5.76 15.68 5.43
C LEU A 103 6.28 14.26 5.65
N ILE A 104 5.73 13.29 4.92
CA ILE A 104 6.22 11.90 4.91
C ILE A 104 7.68 11.86 4.42
N GLY A 105 7.98 12.57 3.32
CA GLY A 105 9.33 12.67 2.77
C GLY A 105 10.35 13.21 3.77
N GLY A 106 9.98 14.29 4.49
CA GLY A 106 10.79 14.93 5.52
C GLY A 106 10.97 14.09 6.79
N ALA A 107 10.17 13.06 7.01
CA ALA A 107 10.25 12.19 8.18
C ALA A 107 11.42 11.20 8.17
N GLY A 108 12.34 11.27 7.19
CA GLY A 108 13.54 10.42 7.15
C GLY A 108 13.23 8.92 7.02
N GLY A 109 12.13 8.57 6.34
CA GLY A 109 11.72 7.18 6.11
C GLY A 109 10.83 6.57 7.18
N ARG A 110 10.62 7.25 8.32
CA ARG A 110 9.76 6.72 9.40
C ARG A 110 8.31 6.55 8.97
N LEU A 111 7.82 7.41 8.08
CA LEU A 111 6.45 7.43 7.59
C LEU A 111 6.28 6.86 6.17
N ASP A 112 7.34 6.35 5.53
CA ASP A 112 7.26 5.80 4.17
C ASP A 112 6.23 4.68 4.04
N GLY A 113 6.01 3.91 5.13
CA GLY A 113 4.97 2.90 5.19
C GLY A 113 3.55 3.45 5.05
N VAL A 114 3.31 4.74 5.35
CA VAL A 114 2.02 5.39 5.12
C VAL A 114 1.79 5.53 3.62
N ALA A 115 2.72 6.16 2.89
CA ALA A 115 2.58 6.33 1.45
C ALA A 115 2.41 4.99 0.71
N LEU A 116 3.17 3.96 1.11
CA LEU A 116 3.00 2.62 0.56
C LEU A 116 1.63 2.03 0.90
N GLY A 117 1.16 2.18 2.14
CA GLY A 117 -0.15 1.71 2.59
C GLY A 117 -1.29 2.34 1.80
N GLU A 118 -1.23 3.65 1.59
CA GLU A 118 -2.20 4.40 0.79
C GLU A 118 -2.30 3.85 -0.64
N TRP A 119 -1.15 3.61 -1.29
CA TRP A 119 -1.11 3.06 -2.64
C TRP A 119 -1.67 1.63 -2.70
N VAL A 120 -1.35 0.78 -1.70
CA VAL A 120 -1.90 -0.58 -1.58
C VAL A 120 -3.40 -0.55 -1.39
N HIS A 121 -3.91 0.32 -0.51
CA HIS A 121 -5.34 0.50 -0.27
C HIS A 121 -6.08 1.03 -1.51
N GLY A 122 -5.45 1.91 -2.27
CA GLY A 122 -5.99 2.31 -3.57
C GLY A 122 -6.13 1.11 -4.53
N GLY A 123 -5.18 0.20 -4.52
CA GLY A 123 -5.28 -1.09 -5.22
C GLY A 123 -6.43 -1.96 -4.72
N ASP A 124 -6.61 -2.07 -3.39
CA ASP A 124 -7.74 -2.80 -2.77
C ASP A 124 -9.09 -2.22 -3.23
N VAL A 125 -9.20 -0.89 -3.29
CA VAL A 125 -10.41 -0.17 -3.75
C VAL A 125 -10.67 -0.40 -5.23
N ARG A 126 -9.65 -0.22 -6.10
CA ARG A 126 -9.78 -0.48 -7.54
C ARG A 126 -10.21 -1.91 -7.81
N ALA A 127 -9.63 -2.89 -7.12
CA ALA A 127 -10.01 -4.30 -7.25
C ALA A 127 -11.47 -4.54 -6.86
N ALA A 128 -11.94 -3.97 -5.74
CA ALA A 128 -13.33 -4.09 -5.28
C ALA A 128 -14.32 -3.44 -6.25
N LEU A 129 -13.91 -2.37 -6.94
CA LEU A 129 -14.70 -1.70 -7.97
C LEU A 129 -14.68 -2.42 -9.32
N GLY A 130 -13.80 -3.42 -9.50
CA GLY A 130 -13.68 -4.18 -10.74
C GLY A 130 -12.84 -3.48 -11.80
N GLU A 131 -11.99 -2.53 -11.39
CA GLU A 131 -11.08 -1.86 -12.32
C GLU A 131 -9.96 -2.82 -12.75
N PRO A 132 -9.61 -2.87 -14.03
CA PRO A 132 -8.49 -3.68 -14.51
C PRO A 132 -7.18 -3.14 -13.96
N LEU A 133 -6.18 -4.02 -13.81
CA LEU A 133 -4.82 -3.66 -13.39
C LEU A 133 -4.80 -2.88 -12.05
N ALA A 134 -5.64 -3.30 -11.10
CA ALA A 134 -5.91 -2.60 -9.84
C ALA A 134 -4.65 -2.19 -9.05
N TYR A 135 -3.56 -2.96 -9.12
CA TYR A 135 -2.28 -2.71 -8.45
C TYR A 135 -1.16 -2.34 -9.43
N GLU A 136 -1.49 -1.78 -10.59
CA GLU A 136 -0.54 -1.45 -11.67
C GLU A 136 -0.71 0.00 -12.14
N SER A 137 -1.08 0.91 -11.23
CA SER A 137 -1.09 2.34 -11.52
C SER A 137 0.33 2.89 -11.73
N ASP A 138 0.45 4.11 -12.24
CA ASP A 138 1.73 4.77 -12.57
C ASP A 138 2.72 4.81 -11.39
N GLY A 139 2.24 4.68 -10.14
CA GLY A 139 3.06 4.59 -8.93
C GLY A 139 3.71 3.22 -8.68
N PHE A 140 3.50 2.19 -9.50
CA PHE A 140 3.96 0.82 -9.22
C PHE A 140 5.47 0.73 -8.96
N CYS A 141 6.31 1.40 -9.77
CA CYS A 141 7.75 1.37 -9.58
C CYS A 141 8.18 2.02 -8.26
N ASP A 142 7.61 3.18 -7.91
CA ASP A 142 7.85 3.86 -6.63
C ASP A 142 7.37 3.01 -5.44
N ALA A 143 6.21 2.36 -5.58
CA ALA A 143 5.69 1.42 -4.59
C ALA A 143 6.62 0.23 -4.38
N CYS A 144 7.21 -0.34 -5.44
CA CYS A 144 8.19 -1.42 -5.35
C CYS A 144 9.47 -0.99 -4.61
N VAL A 145 9.93 0.25 -4.76
CA VAL A 145 11.06 0.77 -3.98
C VAL A 145 10.73 0.79 -2.49
N LEU A 146 9.58 1.36 -2.12
CA LEU A 146 9.14 1.39 -0.71
C LEU A 146 8.85 -0.01 -0.15
N LEU A 147 8.30 -0.90 -0.96
CA LEU A 147 8.10 -2.31 -0.61
C LEU A 147 9.42 -2.98 -0.26
N GLY A 148 10.45 -2.78 -1.08
CA GLY A 148 11.79 -3.29 -0.84
C GLY A 148 12.43 -2.73 0.43
N GLU A 149 12.28 -1.43 0.69
CA GLU A 149 12.78 -0.82 1.92
C GLU A 149 12.04 -1.34 3.15
N ARG A 150 10.71 -1.43 3.09
CA ARG A 150 9.90 -1.92 4.21
C ARG A 150 10.13 -3.40 4.48
N SER A 151 10.24 -4.24 3.45
CA SER A 151 10.54 -5.67 3.60
C SER A 151 11.91 -5.89 4.28
N ARG A 152 12.92 -5.07 3.95
CA ARG A 152 14.20 -5.11 4.65
C ARG A 152 14.08 -4.69 6.11
N ARG A 153 13.32 -3.63 6.42
CA ARG A 153 13.09 -3.16 7.81
C ARG A 153 12.29 -4.15 8.64
N ARG A 154 11.36 -4.89 8.02
CA ARG A 154 10.58 -5.97 8.63
C ARG A 154 11.35 -7.28 8.68
N GLU A 155 12.57 -7.28 8.12
CA GLU A 155 13.42 -8.46 8.06
C GLU A 155 12.73 -9.69 7.46
N THR A 156 11.87 -9.50 6.45
CA THR A 156 11.31 -10.64 5.72
C THR A 156 12.45 -11.45 5.09
N PRO A 157 12.29 -12.76 4.82
CA PRO A 157 13.29 -13.52 4.10
C PRO A 157 13.56 -12.90 2.72
N LEU A 158 14.81 -13.03 2.24
CA LEU A 158 15.15 -12.58 0.89
C LEU A 158 14.32 -13.36 -0.14
N VAL A 159 13.64 -12.61 -1.00
CA VAL A 159 12.86 -13.14 -2.12
C VAL A 159 13.40 -12.58 -3.42
N GLU A 160 13.74 -13.47 -4.35
CA GLU A 160 14.02 -13.15 -5.76
C GLU A 160 12.71 -13.32 -6.54
N ALA A 161 12.09 -12.18 -6.87
CA ALA A 161 10.80 -12.15 -7.54
C ALA A 161 10.99 -11.90 -9.04
N SER A 162 10.43 -12.79 -9.88
CA SER A 162 10.33 -12.60 -11.32
C SER A 162 8.92 -12.18 -11.70
N LEU A 163 8.79 -10.98 -12.23
CA LEU A 163 7.56 -10.31 -12.62
C LEU A 163 7.50 -10.08 -14.12
N PRO A 164 6.34 -9.80 -14.71
CA PRO A 164 6.22 -9.48 -16.14
C PRO A 164 7.10 -8.31 -16.60
N GLY A 165 7.39 -7.34 -15.71
CA GLY A 165 8.20 -6.14 -15.99
C GLY A 165 9.68 -6.26 -15.63
N GLY A 166 10.14 -7.39 -15.09
CA GLY A 166 11.53 -7.61 -14.67
C GLY A 166 11.66 -8.22 -13.28
N ASP A 167 12.89 -8.45 -12.86
CA ASP A 167 13.21 -9.06 -11.58
C ASP A 167 13.34 -8.05 -10.46
N LEU A 168 12.96 -8.44 -9.24
CA LEU A 168 13.00 -7.62 -8.05
C LEU A 168 13.50 -8.44 -6.85
N GLN A 169 14.34 -7.83 -6.00
CA GLN A 169 14.76 -8.43 -4.74
C GLN A 169 14.12 -7.71 -3.56
N LEU A 170 13.49 -8.47 -2.65
CA LEU A 170 12.78 -7.99 -1.46
C LEU A 170 13.29 -8.74 -0.23
N GLY A 171 13.28 -8.07 0.93
CA GLY A 171 13.70 -8.68 2.19
C GLY A 171 15.21 -8.68 2.41
N ILE A 172 15.67 -9.57 3.29
CA ILE A 172 17.09 -9.74 3.65
C ILE A 172 17.50 -11.20 3.62
N LEU A 173 18.78 -11.43 3.29
CA LEU A 173 19.35 -12.78 3.39
C LEU A 173 19.44 -13.19 4.85
N LYS A 174 18.81 -14.29 5.20
CA LYS A 174 18.87 -14.87 6.56
C LYS A 174 20.03 -15.86 6.66
N PRO A 175 20.78 -15.87 7.79
CA PRO A 175 21.84 -16.85 7.99
C PRO A 175 21.34 -18.29 7.81
N GLY A 176 22.07 -19.08 7.02
CA GLY A 176 21.76 -20.50 6.79
C GLY A 176 20.50 -20.76 5.94
N ARG A 177 19.86 -19.74 5.38
CA ARG A 177 18.68 -19.87 4.54
C ARG A 177 18.95 -19.29 3.16
N PRO A 178 18.79 -20.06 2.07
CA PRO A 178 18.90 -19.51 0.72
C PRO A 178 17.78 -18.50 0.45
N ALA A 179 17.96 -17.67 -0.57
CA ALA A 179 16.90 -16.81 -1.05
C ALA A 179 15.69 -17.64 -1.51
N ALA A 180 14.49 -17.17 -1.16
CA ALA A 180 13.27 -17.73 -1.72
C ALA A 180 13.08 -17.22 -3.15
N THR A 181 12.35 -17.97 -3.98
CA THR A 181 12.00 -17.55 -5.35
C THR A 181 10.50 -17.34 -5.46
N LEU A 182 10.09 -16.28 -6.12
CA LEU A 182 8.69 -15.95 -6.39
C LEU A 182 8.52 -15.68 -7.89
N ARG A 183 7.54 -16.34 -8.51
CA ARG A 183 7.01 -15.96 -9.83
C ARG A 183 5.55 -15.58 -9.65
N SER A 184 5.19 -14.37 -10.07
CA SER A 184 3.83 -13.85 -9.88
C SER A 184 3.52 -12.72 -10.85
N SER A 185 2.25 -12.33 -10.92
CA SER A 185 1.85 -11.03 -11.46
C SER A 185 2.25 -9.91 -10.49
N ASN A 186 2.24 -8.66 -10.97
CA ASN A 186 2.44 -7.47 -10.12
C ASN A 186 1.41 -7.41 -8.98
N ALA A 187 0.14 -7.68 -9.29
CA ALA A 187 -0.94 -7.70 -8.31
C ALA A 187 -0.73 -8.77 -7.23
N ALA A 188 -0.33 -9.98 -7.60
CA ALA A 188 -0.07 -11.05 -6.64
C ALA A 188 1.13 -10.73 -5.73
N LEU A 189 2.21 -10.13 -6.27
CA LEU A 189 3.33 -9.65 -5.46
C LEU A 189 2.86 -8.70 -4.35
N ILE A 190 2.15 -7.63 -4.74
CA ILE A 190 1.68 -6.61 -3.80
C ILE A 190 0.76 -7.23 -2.74
N ARG A 191 -0.18 -8.06 -3.17
CA ARG A 191 -1.12 -8.73 -2.26
C ARG A 191 -0.42 -9.64 -1.25
N LEU A 192 0.56 -10.45 -1.69
CA LEU A 192 1.35 -11.31 -0.79
C LEU A 192 2.04 -10.49 0.30
N PHE A 193 2.76 -9.44 -0.08
CA PHE A 193 3.47 -8.60 0.88
C PHE A 193 2.53 -7.74 1.75
N ALA A 194 1.33 -7.43 1.26
CA ALA A 194 0.31 -6.73 2.02
C ALA A 194 -0.59 -7.65 2.89
N GLY A 195 -0.36 -8.97 2.88
CA GLY A 195 -1.20 -9.93 3.61
C GLY A 195 -2.63 -10.03 3.07
N ARG A 196 -2.81 -9.79 1.76
CA ARG A 196 -4.10 -9.91 1.09
C ARG A 196 -4.29 -11.30 0.51
N PRO A 197 -5.53 -11.78 0.39
CA PRO A 197 -5.81 -13.04 -0.26
C PRO A 197 -5.27 -13.07 -1.70
N VAL A 198 -4.57 -14.15 -2.07
CA VAL A 198 -4.07 -14.41 -3.42
C VAL A 198 -4.47 -15.83 -3.81
N GLU A 199 -4.98 -15.99 -5.01
CA GLU A 199 -5.33 -17.33 -5.51
C GLU A 199 -4.06 -18.17 -5.72
N PRO A 200 -4.06 -19.45 -5.33
CA PRO A 200 -2.87 -20.29 -5.43
C PRO A 200 -2.28 -20.43 -6.85
N GLY A 201 -3.09 -20.18 -7.89
CA GLY A 201 -2.65 -20.20 -9.28
C GLY A 201 -1.95 -18.91 -9.76
N ASP A 202 -2.06 -17.80 -9.00
CA ASP A 202 -1.54 -16.48 -9.40
C ASP A 202 -0.06 -16.30 -9.06
N TYR A 203 0.51 -17.21 -8.28
CA TYR A 203 1.91 -17.14 -7.88
C TYR A 203 2.53 -18.53 -7.67
N ARG A 204 3.85 -18.58 -7.72
CA ARG A 204 4.66 -19.73 -7.30
C ARG A 204 5.75 -19.23 -6.36
N LEU A 205 5.65 -19.58 -5.09
CA LEU A 205 6.61 -19.25 -4.04
C LEU A 205 7.34 -20.54 -3.58
N VAL A 206 8.66 -20.50 -3.51
CA VAL A 206 9.50 -21.61 -3.04
C VAL A 206 10.52 -21.06 -2.06
N GLY A 207 10.71 -21.73 -0.93
CA GLY A 207 11.70 -21.34 0.09
C GLY A 207 11.18 -20.35 1.15
N ALA A 208 9.93 -19.90 1.04
CA ALA A 208 9.22 -19.11 2.06
C ALA A 208 7.73 -19.44 2.07
N THR A 209 7.01 -18.98 3.08
CA THR A 209 5.54 -19.00 3.11
C THR A 209 4.96 -17.59 2.92
N PRO A 210 3.69 -17.46 2.46
CA PRO A 210 3.06 -16.15 2.30
C PRO A 210 3.08 -15.31 3.58
N GLU A 211 2.87 -15.93 4.73
CA GLU A 211 2.82 -15.27 6.05
C GLU A 211 4.17 -14.64 6.42
N GLU A 212 5.29 -15.26 5.99
CA GLU A 212 6.63 -14.71 6.23
C GLU A 212 6.92 -13.43 5.42
N LEU A 213 6.13 -13.15 4.38
CA LEU A 213 6.32 -12.00 3.50
C LEU A 213 5.55 -10.76 3.98
N VAL A 214 4.57 -10.90 4.87
CA VAL A 214 3.68 -9.81 5.29
C VAL A 214 4.45 -8.71 6.01
N ILE A 215 4.23 -7.45 5.57
CA ILE A 215 4.95 -6.26 6.06
C ILE A 215 4.07 -5.22 6.75
N PHE A 216 2.75 -5.41 6.77
CA PHE A 216 1.78 -4.53 7.42
C PHE A 216 1.21 -5.11 8.71
#